data_3d7a4ca3277d5cb0746ed37b8f75cb8e
#
_entry.id   3d7a4ca3277d5cb0746ed37b8f75cb8e
#
_cell.length_a   1.000
_cell.length_b   1.000
_cell.length_c   1.000
_cell.angle_alpha   90.00
_cell.angle_beta   90.00
_cell.angle_gamma   90.00
#
_symmetry.space_group_name_H-M   'P 1'
#
loop_
_entity.id
_entity.type
_entity.pdbx_description
1 polymer ?
#
loop_
_entity_poly.entity_id
_entity_poly.type
_entity_poly.pdbx_seq_one_letter_code
_entity_poly.pdbx_strand_id
1 'polypeptide(L)'
;IVLSSSWRYGWAEHSDAVQDWCQILVDILAKYDLKIIDKTEYLSSGRREDEIKDWLDKCEEKIEGFVILDDGAYEWHRHGFDKHLVKTDFCTGGLREEDADKAIKILNKKRLFSFFKKY
;
A
#
# COMPACT_ATOMS: atom_id res chain seq x y z
N ILE A 1 -1.01 6.08 -3.91
CA ILE A 1 -1.41 4.70 -3.56
C ILE A 1 -1.00 3.76 -4.68
N VAL A 2 -0.41 2.64 -4.32
CA VAL A 2 -0.05 1.55 -5.24
C VAL A 2 -0.89 0.33 -4.87
N LEU A 3 -1.60 -0.22 -5.84
CA LEU A 3 -2.44 -1.40 -5.60
C LEU A 3 -1.62 -2.67 -5.64
N SER A 4 -1.71 -3.49 -4.59
CA SER A 4 -1.06 -4.80 -4.52
C SER A 4 -2.07 -5.94 -4.34
N SER A 5 -3.33 -5.63 -4.12
CA SER A 5 -4.42 -6.60 -3.95
C SER A 5 -5.07 -6.96 -5.29
N SER A 6 -6.07 -7.84 -5.25
CA SER A 6 -6.85 -8.21 -6.45
C SER A 6 -7.60 -7.03 -7.09
N TRP A 7 -7.76 -5.92 -6.40
CA TRP A 7 -8.31 -4.68 -6.98
C TRP A 7 -7.50 -4.20 -8.18
N ARG A 8 -6.19 -4.54 -8.24
CA ARG A 8 -5.30 -4.15 -9.35
C ARG A 8 -5.77 -4.68 -10.71
N TYR A 9 -6.53 -5.77 -10.75
CA TYR A 9 -7.04 -6.33 -12.00
C TYR A 9 -8.11 -5.46 -12.65
N GLY A 10 -8.76 -4.59 -11.89
CA GLY A 10 -9.77 -3.68 -12.42
C GLY A 10 -9.25 -2.27 -12.69
N TRP A 11 -8.00 -1.99 -12.35
CA TRP A 11 -7.43 -0.66 -12.55
C TRP A 11 -6.43 -0.66 -13.71
N ALA A 12 -6.50 0.38 -14.52
CA ALA A 12 -5.52 0.67 -15.56
C ALA A 12 -5.05 2.12 -15.41
N GLU A 13 -3.88 2.42 -15.94
CA GLU A 13 -3.28 3.77 -15.86
C GLU A 13 -4.17 4.86 -16.45
N HIS A 14 -5.02 4.49 -17.42
CA HIS A 14 -5.95 5.40 -18.08
C HIS A 14 -7.36 5.16 -17.52
N SER A 15 -8.00 6.22 -17.09
CA SER A 15 -9.30 6.19 -16.43
C SER A 15 -10.41 5.51 -17.23
N ASP A 16 -10.36 5.60 -18.56
CA ASP A 16 -11.35 4.99 -19.46
C ASP A 16 -11.23 3.45 -19.52
N ALA A 17 -10.15 2.88 -19.01
CA ALA A 17 -9.93 1.43 -18.95
C ALA A 17 -10.24 0.84 -17.57
N VAL A 18 -10.67 1.65 -16.60
CA VAL A 18 -10.98 1.18 -15.25
C VAL A 18 -12.31 0.44 -15.25
N GLN A 19 -12.33 -0.77 -14.66
CA GLN A 19 -13.56 -1.55 -14.54
C GLN A 19 -14.52 -0.90 -13.53
N ASP A 20 -15.82 -1.09 -13.73
CA ASP A 20 -16.85 -0.45 -12.90
C ASP A 20 -16.67 -0.72 -11.41
N TRP A 21 -16.33 -1.95 -11.04
CA TRP A 21 -16.12 -2.31 -9.63
C TRP A 21 -14.89 -1.64 -9.03
N CYS A 22 -13.87 -1.36 -9.82
CA CYS A 22 -12.68 -0.64 -9.35
C CYS A 22 -12.90 0.87 -9.33
N GLN A 23 -13.78 1.39 -10.17
CA GLN A 23 -14.14 2.81 -10.19
C GLN A 23 -14.71 3.27 -8.85
N ILE A 24 -15.42 2.41 -8.15
CA ILE A 24 -15.91 2.69 -6.80
C ILE A 24 -14.75 3.05 -5.86
N LEU A 25 -13.67 2.28 -5.90
CA LEU A 25 -12.47 2.54 -5.10
C LEU A 25 -11.83 3.87 -5.49
N VAL A 26 -11.68 4.13 -6.77
CA VAL A 26 -11.10 5.38 -7.29
C VAL A 26 -11.91 6.58 -6.78
N ASP A 27 -13.23 6.51 -6.84
CA ASP A 27 -14.13 7.59 -6.42
C ASP A 27 -14.05 7.83 -4.91
N ILE A 28 -13.98 6.77 -4.11
CA ILE A 28 -13.84 6.88 -2.66
C ILE A 28 -12.52 7.57 -2.29
N LEU A 29 -11.42 7.14 -2.91
CA LEU A 29 -10.09 7.72 -2.65
C LEU A 29 -10.04 9.21 -3.06
N ALA A 30 -10.71 9.58 -4.14
CA ALA A 30 -10.75 10.95 -4.63
C ALA A 30 -11.39 11.91 -3.62
N LYS A 31 -12.33 11.43 -2.79
CA LYS A 31 -12.95 12.24 -1.73
C LYS A 31 -11.94 12.69 -0.67
N TYR A 32 -10.84 11.97 -0.53
CA TYR A 32 -9.78 12.28 0.44
C TYR A 32 -8.53 12.82 -0.24
N ASP A 33 -8.64 13.26 -1.48
CA ASP A 33 -7.54 13.76 -2.29
C ASP A 33 -6.42 12.72 -2.47
N LEU A 34 -6.81 11.47 -2.57
CA LEU A 34 -5.91 10.35 -2.80
C LEU A 34 -6.17 9.76 -4.18
N LYS A 35 -5.11 9.31 -4.83
CA LYS A 35 -5.23 8.65 -6.12
C LYS A 35 -4.30 7.44 -6.22
N ILE A 36 -4.73 6.50 -7.04
CA ILE A 36 -3.91 5.34 -7.40
C ILE A 36 -2.94 5.80 -8.49
N ILE A 37 -1.66 5.56 -8.27
CA ILE A 37 -0.60 5.96 -9.22
C ILE A 37 0.00 4.77 -9.96
N ASP A 38 -0.13 3.57 -9.42
CA ASP A 38 0.46 2.36 -10.01
C ASP A 38 -0.11 1.11 -9.34
N LYS A 39 0.32 -0.03 -9.83
CA LYS A 39 -0.01 -1.35 -9.27
C LYS A 39 1.22 -2.25 -9.34
N THR A 40 1.30 -3.22 -8.42
CA THR A 40 2.34 -4.24 -8.47
C THR A 40 2.04 -5.25 -9.58
N GLU A 41 3.09 -5.85 -10.13
CA GLU A 41 2.96 -6.92 -11.10
C GLU A 41 2.68 -8.25 -10.40
N TYR A 42 1.94 -9.12 -11.07
CA TYR A 42 1.73 -10.48 -10.61
C TYR A 42 2.98 -11.30 -10.88
N LEU A 43 3.56 -11.87 -9.83
CA LEU A 43 4.73 -12.74 -9.94
C LEU A 43 4.32 -14.21 -9.87
N SER A 44 5.10 -15.09 -10.49
CA SER A 44 4.85 -16.52 -10.51
C SER A 44 4.87 -17.16 -9.11
N SER A 45 5.57 -16.54 -8.16
CA SER A 45 5.58 -16.99 -6.76
C SER A 45 4.20 -16.87 -6.10
N GLY A 46 3.35 -15.96 -6.58
CA GLY A 46 2.05 -15.67 -6.00
C GLY A 46 2.12 -15.04 -4.61
N ARG A 47 3.30 -14.61 -4.20
CA ARG A 47 3.53 -14.04 -2.86
C ARG A 47 3.47 -12.52 -2.92
N ARG A 48 2.54 -11.95 -2.18
CA ARG A 48 2.32 -10.50 -2.18
C ARG A 48 3.54 -9.72 -1.70
N GLU A 49 4.24 -10.22 -0.69
CA GLU A 49 5.46 -9.60 -0.20
C GLU A 49 6.55 -9.52 -1.27
N ASP A 50 6.65 -10.52 -2.12
CA ASP A 50 7.61 -10.51 -3.23
C ASP A 50 7.18 -9.51 -4.31
N GLU A 51 5.90 -9.40 -4.58
CA GLU A 51 5.35 -8.46 -5.56
C GLU A 51 5.57 -7.01 -5.14
N ILE A 52 5.39 -6.72 -3.86
CA ILE A 52 5.64 -5.38 -3.30
C ILE A 52 7.14 -5.07 -3.34
N LYS A 53 7.98 -6.03 -2.96
CA LYS A 53 9.44 -5.87 -3.00
C LYS A 53 9.91 -5.58 -4.42
N ASP A 54 9.40 -6.31 -5.40
CA ASP A 54 9.70 -6.11 -6.82
C ASP A 54 9.34 -4.69 -7.26
N TRP A 55 8.17 -4.21 -6.89
CA TRP A 55 7.74 -2.85 -7.23
C TRP A 55 8.65 -1.80 -6.61
N LEU A 56 9.01 -1.95 -5.33
CA LEU A 56 9.91 -1.02 -4.64
C LEU A 56 11.29 -0.98 -5.27
N ASP A 57 11.83 -2.14 -5.67
CA ASP A 57 13.14 -2.24 -6.30
C ASP A 57 13.18 -1.59 -7.67
N LYS A 58 12.09 -1.63 -8.42
CA LYS A 58 11.98 -1.04 -9.75
C LYS A 58 11.60 0.44 -9.74
N CYS A 59 11.16 0.95 -8.60
CA CYS A 59 10.73 2.34 -8.48
C CYS A 59 11.93 3.28 -8.62
N GLU A 60 11.89 4.14 -9.62
CA GLU A 60 12.96 5.11 -9.89
C GLU A 60 12.89 6.31 -8.95
N GLU A 61 11.72 6.60 -8.39
CA GLU A 61 11.54 7.68 -7.44
C GLU A 61 12.03 7.27 -6.06
N LYS A 62 12.59 8.21 -5.32
CA LYS A 62 13.01 7.98 -3.95
C LYS A 62 11.78 7.82 -3.05
N ILE A 63 11.68 6.67 -2.42
CA ILE A 63 10.61 6.38 -1.45
C ILE A 63 11.14 6.73 -0.05
N GLU A 64 10.63 7.80 0.53
CA GLU A 64 11.03 8.23 1.88
C GLU A 64 10.39 7.40 2.98
N GLY A 65 9.21 6.86 2.72
CA GLY A 65 8.51 5.99 3.65
C GLY A 65 7.32 5.34 2.98
N PHE A 66 6.91 4.21 3.51
CA PHE A 66 5.73 3.50 3.00
C PHE A 66 5.08 2.69 4.11
N VAL A 67 3.82 2.37 3.91
CA VAL A 67 3.03 1.51 4.78
C VAL A 67 2.27 0.52 3.90
N ILE A 68 2.14 -0.69 4.39
CA ILE A 68 1.38 -1.75 3.73
C ILE A 68 0.09 -1.96 4.51
N LEU A 69 -1.05 -1.87 3.82
CA LEU A 69 -2.37 -2.15 4.39
C LEU A 69 -2.85 -3.46 3.78
N ASP A 70 -2.89 -4.52 4.55
CA ASP A 70 -3.26 -5.84 4.05
C ASP A 70 -3.88 -6.69 5.17
N ASP A 71 -4.82 -7.56 4.80
CA ASP A 71 -5.46 -8.50 5.71
C ASP A 71 -4.91 -9.93 5.57
N GLY A 72 -4.02 -10.15 4.62
CA GLY A 72 -3.47 -11.46 4.30
C GLY A 72 -2.37 -11.94 5.24
N ALA A 73 -2.31 -13.25 5.43
CA ALA A 73 -1.28 -13.91 6.23
C ALA A 73 -0.08 -14.29 5.36
N TYR A 74 0.65 -13.30 4.90
CA TYR A 74 1.87 -13.49 4.10
C TYR A 74 3.10 -13.48 5.01
N GLU A 75 4.25 -13.86 4.45
CA GLU A 75 5.52 -13.87 5.19
C GLU A 75 6.19 -12.50 5.14
N TRP A 76 5.56 -11.52 5.76
CA TRP A 76 5.98 -10.12 5.70
C TRP A 76 7.39 -9.86 6.23
N HIS A 77 7.85 -10.70 7.16
CA HIS A 77 9.19 -10.58 7.76
C HIS A 77 10.33 -10.85 6.76
N ARG A 78 10.07 -11.55 5.66
CA ARG A 78 11.10 -11.92 4.67
C ARG A 78 11.82 -10.72 4.06
N HIS A 79 11.13 -9.60 3.95
CA HIS A 79 11.71 -8.36 3.40
C HIS A 79 11.73 -7.23 4.45
N GLY A 80 11.57 -7.57 5.71
CA GLY A 80 11.47 -6.57 6.78
C GLY A 80 10.18 -5.77 6.75
N PHE A 81 9.15 -6.26 6.06
CA PHE A 81 7.88 -5.56 5.87
C PHE A 81 6.98 -5.59 7.10
N ASP A 82 7.25 -6.45 8.06
CA ASP A 82 6.52 -6.50 9.32
C ASP A 82 6.50 -5.13 10.03
N LYS A 83 7.56 -4.34 9.89
CA LYS A 83 7.67 -2.99 10.45
C LYS A 83 6.85 -1.95 9.69
N HIS A 84 6.44 -2.26 8.48
CA HIS A 84 5.65 -1.38 7.59
C HIS A 84 4.20 -1.82 7.47
N LEU A 85 3.84 -2.94 8.11
CA LEU A 85 2.54 -3.55 7.95
C LEU A 85 1.54 -3.05 8.99
N VAL A 86 0.39 -2.64 8.51
CA VAL A 86 -0.82 -2.51 9.32
C VAL A 86 -1.78 -3.61 8.85
N LYS A 87 -1.92 -4.65 9.66
CA LYS A 87 -2.79 -5.77 9.33
C LYS A 87 -4.24 -5.39 9.61
N THR A 88 -5.03 -5.35 8.56
CA THR A 88 -6.47 -5.10 8.66
C THR A 88 -7.21 -6.43 8.84
N ASP A 89 -8.45 -6.37 9.28
CA ASP A 89 -9.31 -7.54 9.46
C ASP A 89 -10.62 -7.35 8.69
N PHE A 90 -10.76 -8.06 7.60
CA PHE A 90 -11.95 -8.02 6.77
C PHE A 90 -13.22 -8.38 7.56
N CYS A 91 -13.12 -9.36 8.47
CA CYS A 91 -14.27 -9.83 9.27
C CYS A 91 -14.75 -8.82 10.31
N THR A 92 -13.89 -7.88 10.71
CA THR A 92 -14.23 -6.85 11.72
C THR A 92 -14.35 -5.44 11.16
N GLY A 93 -14.61 -5.32 9.85
CA GLY A 93 -14.88 -4.05 9.20
C GLY A 93 -13.77 -3.49 8.32
N GLY A 94 -12.71 -4.26 8.05
CA GLY A 94 -11.62 -3.85 7.19
C GLY A 94 -10.75 -2.77 7.83
N LEU A 95 -10.50 -1.68 7.11
CA LEU A 95 -9.67 -0.57 7.61
C LEU A 95 -10.47 0.26 8.64
N ARG A 96 -9.96 0.32 9.87
CA ARG A 96 -10.55 1.06 10.96
C ARG A 96 -9.71 2.29 11.30
N GLU A 97 -10.28 3.21 12.08
CA GLU A 97 -9.60 4.44 12.51
C GLU A 97 -8.27 4.14 13.21
N GLU A 98 -8.23 3.14 14.09
CA GLU A 98 -7.01 2.72 14.77
C GLU A 98 -5.95 2.20 13.80
N ASP A 99 -6.34 1.57 12.71
CA ASP A 99 -5.42 1.12 11.65
C ASP A 99 -4.85 2.31 10.90
N ALA A 100 -5.65 3.32 10.63
CA ALA A 100 -5.21 4.56 10.00
C ALA A 100 -4.20 5.29 10.90
N ASP A 101 -4.44 5.34 12.21
CA ASP A 101 -3.52 5.94 13.16
C ASP A 101 -2.16 5.22 13.18
N LYS A 102 -2.16 3.90 13.11
CA LYS A 102 -0.94 3.09 13.02
C LYS A 102 -0.18 3.39 11.73
N ALA A 103 -0.89 3.50 10.62
CA ALA A 103 -0.29 3.82 9.32
C ALA A 103 0.39 5.19 9.35
N ILE A 104 -0.26 6.19 9.92
CA ILE A 104 0.29 7.54 10.06
C ILE A 104 1.57 7.52 10.90
N LYS A 105 1.58 6.77 11.99
CA LYS A 105 2.78 6.63 12.85
C LYS A 105 3.95 6.01 12.08
N ILE A 106 3.69 4.99 11.27
CA ILE A 106 4.73 4.35 10.44
C ILE A 106 5.29 5.35 9.45
N LEU A 107 4.45 6.11 8.76
CA LEU A 107 4.87 7.10 7.77
C LEU A 107 5.67 8.24 8.39
N ASN A 108 5.33 8.66 9.60
CA ASN A 108 5.98 9.79 10.28
C ASN A 108 7.27 9.40 11.00
N LYS A 109 7.49 8.14 11.29
CA LYS A 109 8.65 7.65 12.06
C LYS A 109 9.98 8.08 11.43
N LYS A 110 10.13 7.93 10.13
CA LYS A 110 11.36 8.31 9.42
C LYS A 110 11.55 9.83 9.40
N ARG A 111 10.46 10.59 9.30
CA ARG A 111 10.49 12.04 9.32
C ARG A 111 10.94 12.58 10.68
N LEU A 112 10.43 12.01 11.77
CA LEU A 112 10.84 12.32 13.13
C LEU A 112 12.32 11.99 13.36
N PHE A 113 12.74 10.82 12.93
CA PHE A 113 14.14 10.39 13.05
C PHE A 113 15.08 11.33 12.28
N SER A 114 14.71 11.76 11.09
CA SER A 114 15.48 12.72 10.30
C SER A 114 15.58 14.07 10.98
N PHE A 115 14.53 14.51 11.66
CA PHE A 115 14.51 15.75 12.43
C PHE A 115 15.52 15.69 13.59
N PHE A 116 15.49 14.62 14.38
CA PHE A 116 16.43 14.44 15.49
C PHE A 116 17.87 14.25 15.04
N LYS A 117 18.09 13.66 13.89
CA LYS A 117 19.43 13.44 13.34
C LYS A 117 20.08 14.75 12.87
N LYS A 118 19.31 15.78 12.61
CA LYS A 118 19.77 17.11 12.22
C LYS A 118 20.38 17.90 13.37
N TYR A 119 20.05 17.52 14.59
CA TYR A 119 20.49 18.17 15.81
C TYR A 119 21.32 17.22 16.68
#